data_f5833fb8892e91cec34e405ea58e87af
#
_entry.id   f5833fb8892e91cec34e405ea58e87af
#
_cell.length_a   1.000
_cell.length_b   1.000
_cell.length_c   1.000
_cell.angle_alpha   90.00
_cell.angle_beta   90.00
_cell.angle_gamma   90.00
#
_symmetry.space_group_name_H-M   'P 1'
#
loop_
_entity.id
_entity.type
_entity.pdbx_description
1 polymer ?
#
loop_
_entity_poly.entity_id
_entity_poly.type
_entity_poly.pdbx_seq_one_letter_code
_entity_poly.pdbx_strand_id
1 'polypeptide(L)'
;QKPDLVLDLGDRISDIDTQTDLRLEGEVADVFARLNAPVYHICGNHDRDHLTVAENEEILGVDLHNQVIDLGDWQLVLWRADAKIHRTAPDIGFDLPESDLLWLSHTLQHATKPTLIASHVPCSGHSQIGNYYFQRNESLSTYPQADRVREVLAQARVPLVCIAGHVHWNTVTTVDGTPHITQQSLTESFTTAGEPARAWGMLELGETVHWQVFGDDPFEARLTPSNQRWTAPLQPFLSKLAAE
;
A
#
# COMPACT_ATOMS: atom_id res chain seq x y z
N GLN A 1 -17.93 4.45 -15.50
CA GLN A 1 -17.01 5.61 -15.56
C GLN A 1 -15.71 5.18 -16.23
N LYS A 2 -15.05 6.08 -16.94
CA LYS A 2 -13.72 5.84 -17.50
C LYS A 2 -12.72 6.42 -16.49
N PRO A 3 -11.82 5.60 -15.91
CA PRO A 3 -10.82 6.12 -14.99
C PRO A 3 -9.77 6.94 -15.74
N ASP A 4 -9.17 7.93 -15.08
CA ASP A 4 -8.04 8.70 -15.60
C ASP A 4 -6.76 7.88 -15.57
N LEU A 5 -6.63 6.98 -14.60
CA LEU A 5 -5.55 6.00 -14.44
C LEU A 5 -6.04 4.75 -13.72
N VAL A 6 -5.28 3.68 -13.83
CA VAL A 6 -5.43 2.45 -13.04
C VAL A 6 -4.21 2.29 -12.15
N LEU A 7 -4.45 1.99 -10.89
CA LEU A 7 -3.40 1.71 -9.90
C LEU A 7 -3.48 0.23 -9.52
N ASP A 8 -2.43 -0.50 -9.79
CA ASP A 8 -2.22 -1.87 -9.36
C ASP A 8 -1.32 -1.86 -8.13
N LEU A 9 -1.84 -2.40 -7.02
CA LEU A 9 -1.19 -2.37 -5.71
C LEU A 9 -0.30 -3.60 -5.44
N GLY A 10 -0.10 -4.47 -6.43
CA GLY A 10 0.77 -5.65 -6.33
C GLY A 10 0.05 -6.92 -5.90
N ASP A 11 0.85 -8.00 -5.77
CA ASP A 11 0.40 -9.37 -5.58
C ASP A 11 -0.48 -9.86 -6.74
N ARG A 12 0.02 -9.65 -7.97
CA ARG A 12 -0.63 -10.04 -9.21
C ARG A 12 -0.65 -11.54 -9.43
N ILE A 13 0.32 -12.23 -8.84
CA ILE A 13 0.53 -13.67 -8.96
C ILE A 13 0.62 -14.34 -7.59
N SER A 14 0.56 -15.68 -7.58
CA SER A 14 0.87 -16.49 -6.39
C SER A 14 2.26 -17.10 -6.57
N ASP A 15 3.15 -16.91 -5.61
CA ASP A 15 4.53 -17.36 -5.57
C ASP A 15 4.63 -18.91 -5.56
N ILE A 16 4.76 -19.52 -6.74
CA ILE A 16 4.84 -20.97 -6.92
C ILE A 16 6.29 -21.41 -7.18
N ASP A 17 6.84 -20.93 -8.28
CA ASP A 17 8.24 -21.09 -8.70
C ASP A 17 8.56 -20.11 -9.83
N THR A 18 9.84 -19.82 -10.06
CA THR A 18 10.27 -18.82 -11.04
C THR A 18 9.66 -19.02 -12.43
N GLN A 19 9.60 -20.24 -12.94
CA GLN A 19 9.08 -20.51 -14.30
C GLN A 19 7.57 -20.27 -14.39
N THR A 20 6.85 -20.71 -13.39
CA THR A 20 5.40 -20.53 -13.30
C THR A 20 5.07 -19.05 -13.12
N ASP A 21 5.79 -18.36 -12.26
CA ASP A 21 5.56 -16.96 -11.93
C ASP A 21 5.87 -16.04 -13.11
N LEU A 22 6.95 -16.28 -13.88
CA LEU A 22 7.21 -15.57 -15.14
C LEU A 22 6.06 -15.69 -16.13
N ARG A 23 5.49 -16.89 -16.27
CA ARG A 23 4.36 -17.13 -17.18
C ARG A 23 3.10 -16.43 -16.68
N LEU A 24 2.78 -16.54 -15.38
CA LEU A 24 1.59 -15.92 -14.80
C LEU A 24 1.65 -14.40 -14.85
N GLU A 25 2.82 -13.81 -14.54
CA GLU A 25 3.03 -12.37 -14.63
C GLU A 25 2.82 -11.87 -16.07
N GLY A 26 3.30 -12.63 -17.08
CA GLY A 26 3.05 -12.32 -18.49
C GLY A 26 1.56 -12.37 -18.85
N GLU A 27 0.82 -13.37 -18.36
CA GLU A 27 -0.63 -13.47 -18.58
C GLU A 27 -1.38 -12.27 -17.97
N VAL A 28 -0.99 -11.83 -16.79
CA VAL A 28 -1.58 -10.67 -16.11
C VAL A 28 -1.19 -9.36 -16.82
N ALA A 29 0.07 -9.22 -17.24
CA ALA A 29 0.53 -8.08 -18.03
C ALA A 29 -0.28 -7.90 -19.33
N ASP A 30 -0.59 -9.01 -20.03
CA ASP A 30 -1.45 -9.01 -21.23
C ASP A 30 -2.88 -8.52 -20.92
N VAL A 31 -3.39 -8.74 -19.72
CA VAL A 31 -4.70 -8.21 -19.30
C VAL A 31 -4.63 -6.70 -19.09
N PHE A 32 -3.63 -6.22 -18.35
CA PHE A 32 -3.43 -4.79 -18.13
C PHE A 32 -3.18 -4.02 -19.41
N ALA A 33 -2.44 -4.59 -20.37
CA ALA A 33 -2.17 -3.95 -21.67
C ALA A 33 -3.43 -3.67 -22.50
N ARG A 34 -4.56 -4.31 -22.19
CA ARG A 34 -5.86 -4.07 -22.89
C ARG A 34 -6.65 -2.91 -22.28
N LEU A 35 -6.22 -2.36 -21.17
CA LEU A 35 -6.92 -1.23 -20.54
C LEU A 35 -6.68 0.04 -21.33
N ASN A 36 -7.74 0.87 -21.46
CA ASN A 36 -7.68 2.14 -22.19
C ASN A 36 -7.37 3.32 -21.23
N ALA A 37 -6.51 3.09 -20.23
CA ALA A 37 -6.05 4.11 -19.29
C ALA A 37 -4.60 3.80 -18.91
N PRO A 38 -3.77 4.78 -18.54
CA PRO A 38 -2.45 4.52 -17.99
C PRO A 38 -2.54 3.61 -16.78
N VAL A 39 -1.67 2.60 -16.72
CA VAL A 39 -1.59 1.68 -15.57
C VAL A 39 -0.29 1.93 -14.85
N TYR A 40 -0.36 2.10 -13.53
CA TYR A 40 0.79 2.23 -12.65
C TYR A 40 0.85 1.02 -11.73
N HIS A 41 1.95 0.28 -11.82
CA HIS A 41 2.16 -0.96 -11.08
C HIS A 41 3.04 -0.74 -9.85
N ILE A 42 2.74 -1.47 -8.79
CA ILE A 42 3.57 -1.65 -7.60
C ILE A 42 3.80 -3.15 -7.47
N CYS A 43 5.00 -3.59 -7.08
CA CYS A 43 5.22 -4.99 -6.76
C CYS A 43 4.79 -5.30 -5.34
N GLY A 44 4.06 -6.40 -5.17
CA GLY A 44 3.80 -7.01 -3.88
C GLY A 44 4.81 -8.08 -3.51
N ASN A 45 4.62 -8.72 -2.35
CA ASN A 45 5.54 -9.75 -1.89
C ASN A 45 5.50 -11.01 -2.75
N HIS A 46 4.33 -11.39 -3.27
CA HIS A 46 4.20 -12.53 -4.18
C HIS A 46 4.88 -12.28 -5.52
N ASP A 47 4.82 -11.04 -6.05
CA ASP A 47 5.54 -10.65 -7.28
C ASP A 47 7.08 -10.65 -7.09
N ARG A 48 7.55 -10.64 -5.84
CA ARG A 48 8.97 -10.50 -5.45
C ARG A 48 9.59 -11.76 -4.87
N ASP A 49 8.81 -12.80 -4.59
CA ASP A 49 9.35 -14.00 -3.94
C ASP A 49 10.32 -14.75 -4.87
N HIS A 50 9.92 -15.01 -6.10
CA HIS A 50 10.74 -15.71 -7.11
C HIS A 50 11.21 -14.83 -8.27
N LEU A 51 10.69 -13.59 -8.40
CA LEU A 51 11.07 -12.67 -9.45
C LEU A 51 11.83 -11.46 -8.91
N THR A 52 12.76 -10.98 -9.68
CA THR A 52 13.44 -9.71 -9.43
C THR A 52 12.61 -8.52 -9.89
N VAL A 53 12.94 -7.31 -9.44
CA VAL A 53 12.32 -6.08 -9.96
C VAL A 53 12.54 -5.99 -11.47
N ALA A 54 13.74 -6.27 -11.96
CA ALA A 54 14.09 -6.18 -13.37
C ALA A 54 13.26 -7.15 -14.24
N GLU A 55 12.96 -8.37 -13.77
CA GLU A 55 12.08 -9.31 -14.48
C GLU A 55 10.65 -8.81 -14.54
N ASN A 56 10.13 -8.24 -13.44
CA ASN A 56 8.82 -7.59 -13.43
C ASN A 56 8.79 -6.40 -14.40
N GLU A 57 9.83 -5.54 -14.43
CA GLU A 57 9.94 -4.41 -15.36
C GLU A 57 9.94 -4.86 -16.81
N GLU A 58 10.70 -5.92 -17.14
CA GLU A 58 10.75 -6.48 -18.49
C GLU A 58 9.38 -6.99 -18.95
N ILE A 59 8.68 -7.72 -18.08
CA ILE A 59 7.37 -8.32 -18.41
C ILE A 59 6.28 -7.24 -18.52
N LEU A 60 6.22 -6.32 -17.57
CA LEU A 60 5.21 -5.25 -17.55
C LEU A 60 5.51 -4.12 -18.54
N GLY A 61 6.76 -4.03 -19.04
CA GLY A 61 7.19 -2.97 -19.95
C GLY A 61 7.22 -1.57 -19.33
N VAL A 62 7.44 -1.47 -18.01
CA VAL A 62 7.41 -0.22 -17.25
C VAL A 62 8.58 -0.15 -16.27
N ASP A 63 8.91 1.07 -15.84
CA ASP A 63 9.84 1.33 -14.73
C ASP A 63 9.11 1.15 -13.39
N LEU A 64 9.68 0.38 -12.48
CA LEU A 64 9.14 0.10 -11.14
C LEU A 64 9.94 0.79 -10.02
N HIS A 65 10.68 1.85 -10.31
CA HIS A 65 11.28 2.70 -9.29
C HIS A 65 10.25 3.65 -8.67
N ASN A 66 10.58 4.21 -7.51
CA ASN A 66 9.77 5.23 -6.86
C ASN A 66 9.51 6.43 -7.79
N GLN A 67 8.27 6.89 -7.90
CA GLN A 67 7.88 7.96 -8.82
C GLN A 67 6.88 8.93 -8.18
N VAL A 68 6.87 10.17 -8.70
CA VAL A 68 5.83 11.16 -8.41
C VAL A 68 5.11 11.50 -9.71
N ILE A 69 3.80 11.34 -9.73
CA ILE A 69 2.93 11.60 -10.88
C ILE A 69 2.06 12.83 -10.57
N ASP A 70 2.08 13.80 -11.44
CA ASP A 70 1.20 14.98 -11.35
C ASP A 70 -0.22 14.62 -11.80
N LEU A 71 -1.20 14.81 -10.93
CA LEU A 71 -2.62 14.59 -11.18
C LEU A 71 -3.42 15.91 -11.21
N GLY A 72 -2.78 17.03 -11.55
CA GLY A 72 -3.42 18.35 -11.52
C GLY A 72 -3.47 18.92 -10.10
N ASP A 73 -4.62 18.89 -9.46
CA ASP A 73 -4.78 19.40 -8.08
C ASP A 73 -4.19 18.49 -7.02
N TRP A 74 -3.88 17.24 -7.37
CA TRP A 74 -3.24 16.25 -6.55
C TRP A 74 -1.91 15.79 -7.15
N GLN A 75 -1.08 15.12 -6.36
CA GLN A 75 0.00 14.28 -6.85
C GLN A 75 -0.13 12.85 -6.29
N LEU A 76 0.31 11.88 -7.09
CA LEU A 76 0.43 10.48 -6.70
C LEU A 76 1.90 10.16 -6.46
N VAL A 77 2.22 9.69 -5.29
CA VAL A 77 3.51 9.12 -4.93
C VAL A 77 3.39 7.61 -5.03
N LEU A 78 4.05 7.02 -6.00
CA LEU A 78 4.23 5.58 -6.11
C LEU A 78 5.45 5.20 -5.25
N TRP A 79 5.20 4.86 -4.00
CA TRP A 79 6.24 4.45 -3.07
C TRP A 79 6.44 2.94 -3.17
N ARG A 80 7.32 2.55 -4.07
CA ARG A 80 7.65 1.16 -4.40
C ARG A 80 8.78 0.64 -3.52
N ALA A 81 8.64 0.86 -2.20
CA ALA A 81 9.54 0.29 -1.22
C ALA A 81 9.54 -1.23 -1.32
N ASP A 82 10.69 -1.87 -1.07
CA ASP A 82 10.81 -3.31 -1.27
C ASP A 82 9.78 -4.07 -0.43
N ALA A 83 9.00 -4.92 -1.11
CA ALA A 83 7.96 -5.74 -0.53
C ALA A 83 8.36 -7.21 -0.37
N LYS A 84 9.63 -7.55 -0.60
CA LYS A 84 10.10 -8.93 -0.43
C LYS A 84 10.07 -9.35 1.04
N ILE A 85 9.45 -10.50 1.33
CA ILE A 85 9.47 -11.08 2.66
C ILE A 85 10.71 -11.95 2.82
N HIS A 86 11.52 -11.64 3.82
CA HIS A 86 12.59 -12.52 4.28
C HIS A 86 11.98 -13.65 5.10
N ARG A 87 12.21 -14.90 4.67
CA ARG A 87 11.62 -16.10 5.31
C ARG A 87 12.62 -16.86 6.19
N THR A 88 13.82 -16.30 6.42
CA THR A 88 14.87 -16.96 7.19
C THR A 88 14.96 -16.39 8.61
N ALA A 89 14.77 -17.23 9.61
CA ALA A 89 14.96 -16.84 11.01
C ALA A 89 16.40 -16.30 11.25
N PRO A 90 16.60 -15.34 12.18
CA PRO A 90 15.59 -14.81 13.12
C PRO A 90 14.70 -13.70 12.56
N ASP A 91 15.01 -13.16 11.39
CA ASP A 91 14.42 -11.92 10.88
C ASP A 91 13.35 -12.22 9.80
N ILE A 92 12.31 -12.95 10.18
CA ILE A 92 11.17 -13.19 9.27
C ILE A 92 10.32 -11.94 9.20
N GLY A 93 10.15 -11.39 7.99
CA GLY A 93 9.33 -10.20 7.75
C GLY A 93 9.86 -9.37 6.59
N PHE A 94 9.38 -8.14 6.54
CA PHE A 94 9.87 -7.15 5.59
C PHE A 94 11.16 -6.49 6.09
N ASP A 95 11.97 -6.04 5.14
CA ASP A 95 13.06 -5.11 5.39
C ASP A 95 12.79 -3.83 4.58
N LEU A 96 12.70 -2.69 5.26
CA LEU A 96 12.53 -1.40 4.60
C LEU A 96 13.92 -0.78 4.36
N PRO A 97 14.37 -0.73 3.09
CA PRO A 97 15.64 -0.08 2.78
C PRO A 97 15.64 1.40 3.21
N GLU A 98 16.74 1.83 3.84
CA GLU A 98 16.89 3.22 4.26
C GLU A 98 16.77 4.20 3.08
N SER A 99 17.21 3.80 1.88
CA SER A 99 17.07 4.58 0.65
C SER A 99 15.63 4.89 0.31
N ASP A 100 14.70 3.94 0.52
CA ASP A 100 13.28 4.13 0.22
C ASP A 100 12.62 5.08 1.21
N LEU A 101 13.01 4.98 2.48
CA LEU A 101 12.52 5.91 3.50
C LEU A 101 13.05 7.33 3.28
N LEU A 102 14.33 7.48 2.93
CA LEU A 102 14.94 8.77 2.61
C LEU A 102 14.31 9.39 1.36
N TRP A 103 14.03 8.58 0.34
CA TRP A 103 13.36 9.05 -0.87
C TRP A 103 11.95 9.58 -0.55
N LEU A 104 11.17 8.85 0.24
CA LEU A 104 9.84 9.29 0.69
C LEU A 104 9.93 10.59 1.47
N SER A 105 10.85 10.68 2.44
CA SER A 105 11.07 11.87 3.25
C SER A 105 11.38 13.10 2.37
N HIS A 106 12.34 12.97 1.46
CA HIS A 106 12.70 14.04 0.53
C HIS A 106 11.50 14.45 -0.34
N THR A 107 10.77 13.48 -0.87
CA THR A 107 9.60 13.73 -1.73
C THR A 107 8.52 14.52 -0.96
N LEU A 108 8.19 14.10 0.25
CA LEU A 108 7.14 14.77 1.03
C LEU A 108 7.54 16.15 1.55
N GLN A 109 8.83 16.38 1.83
CA GLN A 109 9.33 17.73 2.19
C GLN A 109 9.16 18.74 1.05
N HIS A 110 9.18 18.28 -0.21
CA HIS A 110 9.04 19.13 -1.40
C HIS A 110 7.62 19.09 -2.00
N ALA A 111 6.72 18.33 -1.40
CA ALA A 111 5.33 18.26 -1.85
C ALA A 111 4.62 19.61 -1.68
N THR A 112 3.93 20.05 -2.74
CA THR A 112 3.19 21.32 -2.76
C THR A 112 1.69 21.14 -2.99
N LYS A 113 1.25 19.91 -3.27
CA LYS A 113 -0.14 19.52 -3.54
C LYS A 113 -0.59 18.45 -2.56
N PRO A 114 -1.90 18.30 -2.30
CA PRO A 114 -2.44 17.12 -1.65
C PRO A 114 -1.88 15.86 -2.29
N THR A 115 -1.47 14.89 -1.48
CA THR A 115 -0.68 13.75 -1.95
C THR A 115 -1.35 12.43 -1.60
N LEU A 116 -1.61 11.61 -2.63
CA LEU A 116 -1.94 10.21 -2.48
C LEU A 116 -0.64 9.40 -2.49
N ILE A 117 -0.37 8.66 -1.43
CA ILE A 117 0.78 7.75 -1.35
C ILE A 117 0.26 6.33 -1.55
N ALA A 118 0.75 5.67 -2.59
CA ALA A 118 0.43 4.29 -2.89
C ALA A 118 1.63 3.40 -2.62
N SER A 119 1.42 2.33 -1.86
CA SER A 119 2.41 1.29 -1.56
C SER A 119 1.73 -0.08 -1.60
N HIS A 120 2.51 -1.16 -1.70
CA HIS A 120 1.94 -2.50 -1.52
C HIS A 120 1.64 -2.75 -0.04
N VAL A 121 2.68 -2.66 0.80
CA VAL A 121 2.60 -2.92 2.24
C VAL A 121 2.00 -1.71 2.95
N PRO A 122 0.99 -1.88 3.81
CA PRO A 122 0.47 -0.79 4.62
C PRO A 122 1.54 -0.18 5.51
N CYS A 123 1.62 1.15 5.53
CA CYS A 123 2.59 1.87 6.35
C CYS A 123 1.99 2.44 7.65
N SER A 124 0.78 2.03 8.02
CA SER A 124 0.06 2.53 9.19
C SER A 124 0.42 1.81 10.49
N GLY A 125 0.82 0.55 10.42
CA GLY A 125 0.99 -0.30 11.60
C GLY A 125 -0.30 -0.52 12.40
N HIS A 126 -1.50 -0.41 11.75
CA HIS A 126 -2.78 -0.53 12.43
C HIS A 126 -3.13 -1.98 12.82
N SER A 127 -4.12 -2.12 13.70
CA SER A 127 -4.58 -3.43 14.18
C SER A 127 -5.05 -4.34 13.05
N GLN A 128 -4.70 -5.61 13.15
CA GLN A 128 -5.14 -6.68 12.26
C GLN A 128 -6.18 -7.62 12.90
N ILE A 129 -6.84 -7.18 13.98
CA ILE A 129 -7.87 -7.97 14.65
C ILE A 129 -9.00 -8.30 13.68
N GLY A 130 -9.28 -9.60 13.52
CA GLY A 130 -10.28 -10.11 12.58
C GLY A 130 -9.73 -10.49 11.20
N ASN A 131 -8.51 -10.07 10.85
CA ASN A 131 -7.90 -10.46 9.59
C ASN A 131 -7.47 -11.94 9.63
N TYR A 132 -7.88 -12.71 8.64
CA TYR A 132 -7.62 -14.16 8.58
C TYR A 132 -6.13 -14.52 8.60
N TYR A 133 -5.30 -13.74 7.86
CA TYR A 133 -3.86 -14.00 7.76
C TYR A 133 -3.06 -13.32 8.88
N PHE A 134 -3.45 -12.10 9.28
CA PHE A 134 -2.58 -11.21 10.03
C PHE A 134 -2.97 -11.01 11.49
N GLN A 135 -4.12 -11.48 11.97
CA GLN A 135 -4.52 -11.30 13.38
C GLN A 135 -3.50 -11.83 14.38
N ARG A 136 -2.70 -12.83 14.01
CA ARG A 136 -1.62 -13.40 14.84
C ARG A 136 -0.25 -13.31 14.18
N ASN A 137 -0.15 -12.54 13.11
CA ASN A 137 1.04 -12.35 12.30
C ASN A 137 1.22 -10.87 11.94
N GLU A 138 0.94 -9.98 12.92
CA GLU A 138 0.93 -8.53 12.70
C GLU A 138 2.27 -8.03 12.17
N SER A 139 3.39 -8.66 12.55
CA SER A 139 4.73 -8.32 12.04
C SER A 139 4.88 -8.52 10.52
N LEU A 140 4.00 -9.31 9.90
CA LEU A 140 3.98 -9.52 8.45
C LEU A 140 2.98 -8.60 7.74
N SER A 141 2.19 -7.80 8.44
CA SER A 141 1.19 -6.91 7.85
C SER A 141 1.72 -5.52 7.51
N THR A 142 2.89 -5.17 7.99
CA THR A 142 3.51 -3.85 7.82
C THR A 142 5.03 -3.94 7.94
N TYR A 143 5.73 -2.85 7.61
CA TYR A 143 7.18 -2.78 7.82
C TYR A 143 7.52 -2.74 9.32
N PRO A 144 8.61 -3.39 9.76
CA PRO A 144 9.10 -3.27 11.14
C PRO A 144 9.40 -1.81 11.53
N GLN A 145 9.74 -0.97 10.55
CA GLN A 145 10.04 0.44 10.70
C GLN A 145 8.81 1.34 10.52
N ALA A 146 7.59 0.84 10.70
CA ALA A 146 6.34 1.62 10.52
C ALA A 146 6.33 2.94 11.32
N ASP A 147 6.90 2.96 12.52
CA ASP A 147 7.03 4.19 13.31
C ASP A 147 7.89 5.25 12.60
N ARG A 148 8.99 4.87 11.97
CA ARG A 148 9.82 5.78 11.18
C ARG A 148 9.10 6.29 9.93
N VAL A 149 8.31 5.44 9.27
CA VAL A 149 7.47 5.88 8.15
C VAL A 149 6.45 6.91 8.62
N ARG A 150 5.80 6.68 9.76
CA ARG A 150 4.86 7.63 10.36
C ARG A 150 5.52 8.97 10.72
N GLU A 151 6.75 8.96 11.24
CA GLU A 151 7.53 10.17 11.49
C GLU A 151 7.78 10.96 10.20
N VAL A 152 8.08 10.28 9.08
CA VAL A 152 8.23 10.91 7.76
C VAL A 152 6.90 11.50 7.27
N LEU A 153 5.80 10.76 7.38
CA LEU A 153 4.46 11.25 7.00
C LEU A 153 4.07 12.48 7.83
N ALA A 154 4.38 12.49 9.11
CA ALA A 154 4.07 13.60 10.02
C ALA A 154 4.79 14.91 9.66
N GLN A 155 5.90 14.86 8.92
CA GLN A 155 6.66 16.05 8.49
C GLN A 155 6.07 16.72 7.24
N ALA A 156 5.16 16.06 6.52
CA ALA A 156 4.54 16.63 5.34
C ALA A 156 3.70 17.87 5.68
N ARG A 157 3.78 18.88 4.82
CA ARG A 157 3.06 20.16 4.96
C ARG A 157 1.76 20.23 4.16
N VAL A 158 1.47 19.18 3.41
CA VAL A 158 0.28 19.03 2.57
C VAL A 158 -0.63 17.94 3.12
N PRO A 159 -1.93 17.95 2.77
CA PRO A 159 -2.82 16.83 3.09
C PRO A 159 -2.30 15.53 2.48
N LEU A 160 -2.35 14.44 3.24
CA LEU A 160 -1.95 13.10 2.79
C LEU A 160 -3.12 12.14 2.87
N VAL A 161 -3.13 11.17 1.96
CA VAL A 161 -3.89 9.92 2.03
C VAL A 161 -2.95 8.80 1.63
N CYS A 162 -2.93 7.70 2.38
CA CYS A 162 -2.20 6.49 2.02
C CYS A 162 -3.18 5.42 1.52
N ILE A 163 -2.79 4.67 0.49
CA ILE A 163 -3.52 3.49 0.01
C ILE A 163 -2.54 2.33 -0.17
N ALA A 164 -2.95 1.15 0.27
CA ALA A 164 -2.15 -0.07 0.17
C ALA A 164 -3.02 -1.30 -0.12
N GLY A 165 -2.38 -2.36 -0.61
CA GLY A 165 -2.93 -3.70 -0.76
C GLY A 165 -2.56 -4.62 0.40
N HIS A 166 -1.99 -5.78 0.09
CA HIS A 166 -1.33 -6.76 0.96
C HIS A 166 -2.22 -7.43 2.01
N VAL A 167 -3.01 -6.69 2.76
CA VAL A 167 -3.79 -7.22 3.89
C VAL A 167 -5.17 -7.77 3.51
N HIS A 168 -5.52 -7.75 2.25
CA HIS A 168 -6.69 -8.40 1.63
C HIS A 168 -8.04 -8.05 2.26
N TRP A 169 -8.22 -6.86 2.78
CA TRP A 169 -9.51 -6.38 3.28
C TRP A 169 -9.69 -4.87 3.10
N ASN A 170 -10.94 -4.42 3.10
CA ASN A 170 -11.28 -3.03 2.97
C ASN A 170 -11.28 -2.36 4.35
N THR A 171 -10.35 -1.44 4.60
CA THR A 171 -10.33 -0.64 5.83
C THR A 171 -9.98 0.82 5.58
N VAL A 172 -10.41 1.68 6.48
CA VAL A 172 -9.90 3.04 6.65
C VAL A 172 -9.49 3.22 8.10
N THR A 173 -8.24 3.58 8.30
CA THR A 173 -7.70 3.91 9.63
C THR A 173 -7.06 5.28 9.57
N THR A 174 -7.30 6.14 10.56
CA THR A 174 -6.61 7.43 10.68
C THR A 174 -5.48 7.30 11.68
N VAL A 175 -4.25 7.55 11.26
CA VAL A 175 -3.06 7.50 12.09
C VAL A 175 -2.36 8.85 12.04
N ASP A 176 -2.12 9.46 13.19
CA ASP A 176 -1.49 10.78 13.34
C ASP A 176 -2.14 11.87 12.46
N GLY A 177 -3.45 11.74 12.20
CA GLY A 177 -4.22 12.65 11.35
C GLY A 177 -4.18 12.32 9.86
N THR A 178 -3.46 11.29 9.43
CA THR A 178 -3.39 10.83 8.04
C THR A 178 -4.33 9.62 7.84
N PRO A 179 -5.27 9.67 6.88
CA PRO A 179 -6.06 8.51 6.49
C PRO A 179 -5.21 7.46 5.77
N HIS A 180 -5.38 6.20 6.17
CA HIS A 180 -4.78 5.03 5.55
C HIS A 180 -5.90 4.10 5.07
N ILE A 181 -5.89 3.80 3.79
CA ILE A 181 -6.82 2.89 3.11
C ILE A 181 -6.09 1.58 2.86
N THR A 182 -6.75 0.46 3.12
CA THR A 182 -6.35 -0.84 2.57
C THR A 182 -7.45 -1.35 1.66
N GLN A 183 -7.05 -1.80 0.46
CA GLN A 183 -7.94 -2.26 -0.59
C GLN A 183 -7.99 -3.78 -0.62
N GLN A 184 -9.19 -4.33 -0.67
CA GLN A 184 -9.47 -5.75 -0.84
C GLN A 184 -8.93 -6.28 -2.17
N SER A 185 -8.48 -7.54 -2.17
CA SER A 185 -8.04 -8.27 -3.35
C SER A 185 -9.22 -8.75 -4.21
N LEU A 186 -8.98 -8.90 -5.51
CA LEU A 186 -9.93 -9.51 -6.45
C LEU A 186 -10.26 -10.96 -6.09
N THR A 187 -9.27 -11.70 -5.60
CA THR A 187 -9.32 -13.15 -5.42
C THR A 187 -9.54 -13.58 -3.97
N GLU A 188 -9.45 -12.65 -3.04
CA GLU A 188 -9.63 -12.99 -1.63
C GLU A 188 -11.05 -13.46 -1.32
N SER A 189 -11.18 -14.32 -0.33
CA SER A 189 -12.42 -15.03 -0.04
C SER A 189 -12.79 -15.10 1.45
N PHE A 190 -11.92 -14.67 2.38
CA PHE A 190 -12.21 -14.81 3.80
C PHE A 190 -13.33 -13.86 4.27
N THR A 191 -13.57 -12.76 3.57
CA THR A 191 -14.68 -11.83 3.86
C THR A 191 -15.98 -12.24 3.16
N THR A 192 -15.93 -13.16 2.19
CA THR A 192 -17.02 -13.53 1.28
C THR A 192 -17.43 -15.00 1.37
N ALA A 193 -17.23 -15.61 2.55
CA ALA A 193 -17.64 -16.99 2.84
C ALA A 193 -17.02 -18.05 1.89
N GLY A 194 -15.82 -17.81 1.40
CA GLY A 194 -15.06 -18.74 0.56
C GLY A 194 -15.18 -18.52 -0.95
N GLU A 195 -15.98 -17.54 -1.39
CA GLU A 195 -16.06 -17.16 -2.81
C GLU A 195 -15.17 -15.95 -3.09
N PRO A 196 -14.49 -15.85 -4.25
CA PRO A 196 -13.67 -14.70 -4.58
C PRO A 196 -14.44 -13.39 -4.50
N ALA A 197 -13.89 -12.40 -3.80
CA ALA A 197 -14.54 -11.10 -3.56
C ALA A 197 -14.74 -10.30 -4.86
N ARG A 198 -13.96 -10.54 -5.92
CA ARG A 198 -13.98 -9.77 -7.18
C ARG A 198 -13.90 -8.26 -6.93
N ALA A 199 -13.22 -7.89 -5.83
CA ALA A 199 -13.20 -6.53 -5.35
C ALA A 199 -12.24 -5.67 -6.18
N TRP A 200 -12.72 -4.49 -6.56
CA TRP A 200 -11.90 -3.44 -7.16
C TRP A 200 -12.39 -2.09 -6.66
N GLY A 201 -11.50 -1.12 -6.55
CA GLY A 201 -11.80 0.19 -6.00
C GLY A 201 -11.88 1.29 -7.06
N MET A 202 -12.69 2.31 -6.78
CA MET A 202 -12.67 3.61 -7.44
C MET A 202 -12.30 4.66 -6.40
N LEU A 203 -11.29 5.47 -6.69
CA LEU A 203 -10.86 6.56 -5.83
C LEU A 203 -11.02 7.88 -6.59
N GLU A 204 -11.90 8.75 -6.11
CA GLU A 204 -12.09 10.10 -6.64
C GLU A 204 -11.37 11.09 -5.74
N LEU A 205 -10.43 11.84 -6.32
CA LEU A 205 -9.60 12.83 -5.61
C LEU A 205 -10.15 14.25 -5.85
N GLY A 206 -10.55 14.93 -4.79
CA GLY A 206 -11.05 16.28 -4.80
C GLY A 206 -10.78 16.98 -3.46
N GLU A 207 -11.61 17.94 -3.05
CA GLU A 207 -11.57 18.50 -1.68
C GLU A 207 -11.86 17.42 -0.63
N THR A 208 -12.68 16.45 -1.00
CA THR A 208 -12.86 15.19 -0.29
C THR A 208 -12.39 14.05 -1.18
N VAL A 209 -11.84 13.01 -0.56
CA VAL A 209 -11.51 11.77 -1.23
C VAL A 209 -12.68 10.81 -1.05
N HIS A 210 -13.22 10.34 -2.17
CA HIS A 210 -14.31 9.36 -2.17
C HIS A 210 -13.75 8.03 -2.65
N TRP A 211 -13.77 7.03 -1.79
CA TRP A 211 -13.35 5.66 -2.08
C TRP A 211 -14.54 4.73 -2.07
N GLN A 212 -14.75 4.03 -3.17
CA GLN A 212 -15.79 3.02 -3.34
C GLN A 212 -15.15 1.70 -3.78
N VAL A 213 -15.54 0.62 -3.15
CA VAL A 213 -15.18 -0.75 -3.55
C VAL A 213 -16.41 -1.46 -4.09
N PHE A 214 -16.23 -2.09 -5.23
CA PHE A 214 -17.23 -2.89 -5.93
C PHE A 214 -16.83 -4.37 -5.86
N GLY A 215 -17.77 -5.26 -6.12
CA GLY A 215 -17.60 -6.70 -6.03
C GLY A 215 -18.50 -7.28 -4.92
N ASP A 216 -18.10 -8.44 -4.40
CA ASP A 216 -18.90 -9.18 -3.42
C ASP A 216 -18.57 -8.80 -1.96
N ASP A 217 -17.59 -7.90 -1.76
CA ASP A 217 -17.27 -7.25 -0.48
C ASP A 217 -17.26 -5.71 -0.65
N PRO A 218 -18.43 -5.09 -0.89
CA PRO A 218 -18.53 -3.68 -1.21
C PRO A 218 -18.23 -2.82 0.03
N PHE A 219 -17.55 -1.68 -0.21
CA PHE A 219 -17.24 -0.71 0.83
C PHE A 219 -17.32 0.72 0.28
N GLU A 220 -17.65 1.69 1.11
CA GLU A 220 -17.64 3.09 0.73
C GLU A 220 -17.15 3.96 1.89
N ALA A 221 -16.28 4.92 1.61
CA ALA A 221 -15.84 5.93 2.55
C ALA A 221 -15.64 7.29 1.87
N ARG A 222 -15.91 8.37 2.63
CA ARG A 222 -15.58 9.74 2.27
C ARG A 222 -14.64 10.32 3.30
N LEU A 223 -13.51 10.85 2.84
CA LEU A 223 -12.44 11.34 3.68
C LEU A 223 -12.20 12.81 3.38
N THR A 224 -11.96 13.60 4.41
CA THR A 224 -11.51 15.00 4.26
C THR A 224 -10.06 15.07 4.70
N PRO A 225 -9.10 14.96 3.77
CA PRO A 225 -7.68 15.00 4.12
C PRO A 225 -7.31 16.37 4.69
N SER A 226 -6.43 16.35 5.67
CA SER A 226 -5.97 17.57 6.33
C SER A 226 -4.45 17.55 6.47
N ASN A 227 -3.85 18.73 6.51
CA ASN A 227 -2.44 18.88 6.87
C ASN A 227 -2.23 19.00 8.39
N GLN A 228 -3.30 18.92 9.18
CA GLN A 228 -3.19 18.88 10.63
C GLN A 228 -2.69 17.51 11.08
N ARG A 229 -1.72 17.52 11.95
CA ARG A 229 -1.18 16.31 12.59
C ARG A 229 -1.62 16.26 14.04
N TRP A 230 -1.83 15.04 14.54
CA TRP A 230 -2.18 14.85 15.94
C TRP A 230 -0.99 15.15 16.85
N THR A 231 -1.29 15.48 18.09
CA THR A 231 -0.26 15.57 19.11
C THR A 231 0.40 14.20 19.30
N ALA A 232 1.71 14.20 19.45
CA ALA A 232 2.45 12.97 19.70
C ALA A 232 1.87 12.20 20.91
N PRO A 233 1.81 10.87 20.85
CA PRO A 233 1.28 10.06 21.93
C PRO A 233 2.10 10.24 23.22
N LEU A 234 1.42 10.07 24.34
CA LEU A 234 2.09 10.06 25.64
C LEU A 234 3.06 8.88 25.73
N GLN A 235 4.16 9.10 26.43
CA GLN A 235 5.08 8.00 26.76
C GLN A 235 4.35 6.91 27.56
N PRO A 236 4.74 5.63 27.42
CA PRO A 236 4.15 4.54 28.18
C PRO A 236 4.17 4.81 29.68
N PHE A 237 3.06 4.62 30.36
CA PHE A 237 2.96 4.86 31.82
C PHE A 237 3.96 4.02 32.62
N LEU A 238 4.30 2.81 32.15
CA LEU A 238 5.27 1.91 32.78
C LEU A 238 6.68 2.49 32.83
N SER A 239 7.05 3.41 31.94
CA SER A 239 8.34 4.11 32.00
C SER A 239 8.45 5.07 33.19
N LYS A 240 7.33 5.51 33.75
CA LYS A 240 7.29 6.34 34.95
C LYS A 240 7.34 5.51 36.25
N LEU A 241 6.79 4.28 36.20
CA LEU A 241 6.80 3.36 37.34
C LEU A 241 8.15 2.66 37.55
N ALA A 242 8.99 2.59 36.51
CA ALA A 242 10.33 2.02 36.61
C ALA A 242 11.38 3.04 37.08
N ALA A 243 11.00 4.29 37.31
CA ALA A 243 11.88 5.39 37.78
C ALA A 243 11.64 5.73 39.25
N GLU A 244 10.71 5.05 39.95
CA GLU A 244 10.50 5.06 41.41
C GLU A 244 11.09 3.77 42.05
#